data_93cf3ef4dd3b65f01eed270d40f6edac
#
_entry.id   93cf3ef4dd3b65f01eed270d40f6edac
#
_cell.length_a   1.000
_cell.length_b   1.000
_cell.length_c   1.000
_cell.angle_alpha   90.00
_cell.angle_beta   90.00
_cell.angle_gamma   90.00
#
_symmetry.space_group_name_H-M   'P 1'
#
loop_
_entity.id
_entity.type
_entity.pdbx_description
1 polymer ?
#
loop_
_entity_poly.entity_id
_entity_poly.type
_entity_poly.pdbx_seq_one_letter_code
_entity_poly.pdbx_strand_id
1 'polypeptide(L)'
;MTDFTTNIDMNVRMMNEKLRVDRNFDILQRDVLIGGKRTHFYFIDGFVQEETIEKLVQFFYSLKESDIKDIDTFLEVGMPYTEIEKNGHYDEVEKAFLSGQTVMIIDGFDECILIDCRTYPMRSVTEPYKDKVLRGSRDGFVETLVCNAALLRRRIRDSRFSMEMYTVGERSRTDVAVCYIDDKVDKKLLERIENLISSIEVEALTMNIESLAECMFKGKWINPFPKYKYSERPDTAAAALFDGNIVIMVDTSPAVMIIPTNVFDIIEEADDFNFSPMIGTYIRLSRFFFTLLTVFLTPVWLLLESNPQWVPEWLKFITISEDITVPVILQLFILELAVDGLKLAAVNTPGMLSTPLSILAGIVVGEYAVESGWFNSESLLYMAVVTVGTYSQASFEMGYALKFIRIVNLILVQFFGRIGLLAGAIFAIVLVCFNRTISGKSYIYPVVPFNSQMFKRKILRVRLPHKIKNN
;
A
#
# COMPACT_ATOMS: atom_id res chain seq x y z
N MET A 1 23.96 -27.48 -9.71
CA MET A 1 23.62 -26.59 -10.83
C MET A 1 22.72 -27.41 -11.73
N THR A 2 21.57 -26.91 -12.10
CA THR A 2 20.67 -27.52 -13.06
C THR A 2 20.96 -26.88 -14.40
N ASP A 3 21.49 -27.65 -15.34
CA ASP A 3 21.88 -27.15 -16.65
C ASP A 3 20.75 -27.44 -17.65
N PHE A 4 20.66 -26.65 -18.70
CA PHE A 4 19.76 -26.89 -19.82
C PHE A 4 20.23 -28.14 -20.58
N THR A 5 19.29 -28.81 -21.22
CA THR A 5 19.50 -30.03 -22.00
C THR A 5 19.07 -29.79 -23.44
N THR A 6 19.43 -30.69 -24.34
CA THR A 6 19.01 -30.64 -25.74
C THR A 6 17.51 -30.93 -25.94
N ASN A 7 16.79 -31.37 -24.89
CA ASN A 7 15.35 -31.67 -24.96
C ASN A 7 14.52 -30.48 -24.48
N ILE A 8 13.81 -29.83 -25.40
CA ILE A 8 12.99 -28.65 -25.12
C ILE A 8 11.89 -28.93 -24.07
N ASP A 9 11.25 -30.11 -24.10
CA ASP A 9 10.15 -30.43 -23.20
C ASP A 9 10.63 -30.55 -21.74
N MET A 10 11.87 -31.05 -21.54
CA MET A 10 12.51 -31.09 -20.22
C MET A 10 12.84 -29.69 -19.72
N ASN A 11 13.40 -28.85 -20.57
CA ASN A 11 13.79 -27.47 -20.23
C ASN A 11 12.54 -26.62 -19.91
N VAL A 12 11.49 -26.71 -20.74
CA VAL A 12 10.22 -26.00 -20.51
C VAL A 12 9.56 -26.44 -19.20
N ARG A 13 9.54 -27.77 -18.93
CA ARG A 13 9.00 -28.28 -17.65
C ARG A 13 9.78 -27.72 -16.46
N MET A 14 11.10 -27.75 -16.51
CA MET A 14 11.98 -27.23 -15.47
C MET A 14 11.73 -25.73 -15.23
N MET A 15 11.67 -24.93 -16.30
CA MET A 15 11.37 -23.49 -16.20
C MET A 15 9.99 -23.24 -15.60
N ASN A 16 8.96 -23.95 -16.06
CA ASN A 16 7.59 -23.78 -15.58
C ASN A 16 7.46 -24.09 -14.09
N GLU A 17 8.09 -25.18 -13.62
CA GLU A 17 8.07 -25.55 -12.20
C GLU A 17 8.80 -24.53 -11.33
N LYS A 18 9.98 -24.08 -11.74
CA LYS A 18 10.81 -23.17 -10.95
C LYS A 18 10.29 -21.74 -10.94
N LEU A 19 9.79 -21.25 -12.08
CA LEU A 19 9.17 -19.91 -12.20
C LEU A 19 7.71 -19.89 -11.75
N ARG A 20 7.10 -21.06 -11.46
CA ARG A 20 5.69 -21.19 -11.07
C ARG A 20 4.77 -20.49 -12.05
N VAL A 21 4.92 -20.81 -13.31
CA VAL A 21 4.22 -20.12 -14.39
C VAL A 21 2.70 -20.22 -14.25
N ASP A 22 2.19 -21.34 -13.72
CA ASP A 22 0.79 -21.59 -13.39
C ASP A 22 0.20 -20.63 -12.34
N ARG A 23 1.07 -19.95 -11.54
CA ARG A 23 0.70 -19.00 -10.48
C ARG A 23 1.10 -17.56 -10.77
N ASN A 24 1.59 -17.31 -11.98
CA ASN A 24 2.11 -15.99 -12.37
C ASN A 24 1.49 -15.57 -13.70
N PHE A 25 0.45 -14.75 -13.65
CA PHE A 25 -0.23 -14.28 -14.86
C PHE A 25 0.66 -13.38 -15.73
N ASP A 26 1.67 -12.75 -15.13
CA ASP A 26 2.61 -11.87 -15.80
C ASP A 26 3.74 -12.61 -16.55
N ILE A 27 3.84 -13.94 -16.41
CA ILE A 27 4.78 -14.76 -17.16
C ILE A 27 4.09 -15.36 -18.37
N LEU A 28 4.36 -14.77 -19.53
CA LEU A 28 3.79 -15.19 -20.79
C LEU A 28 4.70 -16.23 -21.48
N GLN A 29 4.08 -17.18 -22.18
CA GLN A 29 4.75 -18.23 -22.94
C GLN A 29 4.26 -18.24 -24.39
N ARG A 30 5.13 -18.55 -25.33
CA ARG A 30 4.77 -18.71 -26.74
C ARG A 30 5.63 -19.76 -27.42
N ASP A 31 4.98 -20.71 -28.06
CA ASP A 31 5.61 -21.68 -28.96
C ASP A 31 5.66 -21.14 -30.39
N VAL A 32 6.82 -21.30 -31.05
CA VAL A 32 7.06 -20.90 -32.45
C VAL A 32 7.89 -21.96 -33.14
N LEU A 33 7.63 -22.21 -34.42
CA LEU A 33 8.51 -23.02 -35.26
C LEU A 33 9.46 -22.12 -36.02
N ILE A 34 10.76 -22.27 -35.81
CA ILE A 34 11.79 -21.50 -36.47
C ILE A 34 12.70 -22.45 -37.24
N GLY A 35 12.78 -22.31 -38.57
CA GLY A 35 13.56 -23.21 -39.43
C GLY A 35 13.24 -24.72 -39.22
N GLY A 36 12.01 -25.05 -38.88
CA GLY A 36 11.61 -26.43 -38.58
C GLY A 36 11.87 -26.95 -37.18
N LYS A 37 12.59 -26.18 -36.31
CA LYS A 37 12.81 -26.53 -34.92
C LYS A 37 11.76 -25.91 -34.00
N ARG A 38 11.32 -26.66 -33.01
CA ARG A 38 10.43 -26.13 -31.95
C ARG A 38 11.21 -25.14 -31.11
N THR A 39 10.60 -23.99 -30.88
CA THR A 39 11.20 -22.90 -30.08
C THR A 39 10.16 -22.39 -29.10
N HIS A 40 10.56 -22.21 -27.85
CA HIS A 40 9.72 -21.74 -26.77
C HIS A 40 10.25 -20.43 -26.20
N PHE A 41 9.37 -19.45 -26.06
CA PHE A 41 9.71 -18.15 -25.51
C PHE A 41 9.05 -17.94 -24.15
N TYR A 42 9.77 -17.26 -23.24
CA TYR A 42 9.23 -16.72 -22.00
C TYR A 42 9.39 -15.21 -21.98
N PHE A 43 8.34 -14.52 -21.58
CA PHE A 43 8.28 -13.06 -21.46
C PHE A 43 7.69 -12.67 -20.09
N ILE A 44 8.08 -11.50 -19.58
CA ILE A 44 7.36 -10.86 -18.47
C ILE A 44 6.48 -9.76 -19.06
N ASP A 45 5.17 -9.86 -18.84
CA ASP A 45 4.21 -8.87 -19.27
C ASP A 45 4.50 -7.48 -18.67
N GLY A 46 4.40 -6.45 -19.50
CA GLY A 46 4.77 -5.09 -19.10
C GLY A 46 6.27 -4.77 -19.09
N PHE A 47 7.17 -5.75 -19.38
CA PHE A 47 8.61 -5.52 -19.54
C PHE A 47 9.08 -5.60 -20.99
N VAL A 48 8.33 -6.26 -21.83
CA VAL A 48 8.74 -6.53 -23.22
C VAL A 48 8.37 -5.38 -24.14
N GLN A 49 9.31 -4.99 -24.99
CA GLN A 49 9.03 -4.09 -26.09
C GLN A 49 8.37 -4.87 -27.23
N GLU A 50 7.04 -4.83 -27.29
CA GLU A 50 6.22 -5.62 -28.21
C GLU A 50 6.63 -5.49 -29.67
N GLU A 51 6.88 -4.26 -30.16
CA GLU A 51 7.30 -4.02 -31.54
C GLU A 51 8.62 -4.72 -31.89
N THR A 52 9.55 -4.82 -30.93
CA THR A 52 10.84 -5.49 -31.14
C THR A 52 10.66 -6.98 -31.26
N ILE A 53 9.87 -7.59 -30.36
CA ILE A 53 9.58 -9.02 -30.39
C ILE A 53 8.79 -9.38 -31.66
N GLU A 54 7.80 -8.56 -32.04
CA GLU A 54 7.06 -8.80 -33.26
C GLU A 54 7.97 -8.85 -34.50
N LYS A 55 8.86 -7.88 -34.66
CA LYS A 55 9.84 -7.83 -35.76
C LYS A 55 10.78 -9.03 -35.72
N LEU A 56 11.25 -9.42 -34.54
CA LEU A 56 12.12 -10.60 -34.38
C LEU A 56 11.40 -11.88 -34.81
N VAL A 57 10.18 -12.09 -34.34
CA VAL A 57 9.38 -13.26 -34.68
C VAL A 57 9.04 -13.31 -36.17
N GLN A 58 8.72 -12.14 -36.79
CA GLN A 58 8.52 -12.05 -38.25
C GLN A 58 9.78 -12.46 -39.01
N PHE A 59 10.92 -11.99 -38.57
CA PHE A 59 12.22 -12.37 -39.17
C PHE A 59 12.49 -13.87 -39.01
N PHE A 60 12.24 -14.44 -37.85
CA PHE A 60 12.45 -15.86 -37.55
C PHE A 60 11.62 -16.78 -38.45
N TYR A 61 10.44 -16.39 -38.88
CA TYR A 61 9.63 -17.16 -39.86
C TYR A 61 10.27 -17.26 -41.25
N SER A 62 11.24 -16.39 -41.58
CA SER A 62 11.95 -16.41 -42.85
C SER A 62 13.16 -17.35 -42.86
N LEU A 63 13.59 -17.82 -41.67
CA LEU A 63 14.79 -18.64 -41.50
C LEU A 63 14.55 -20.08 -41.98
N LYS A 64 15.61 -20.68 -42.53
CA LYS A 64 15.65 -22.07 -42.98
C LYS A 64 16.33 -22.97 -41.96
N GLU A 65 16.16 -24.27 -42.07
CA GLU A 65 16.84 -25.26 -41.21
C GLU A 65 18.36 -25.12 -41.23
N SER A 66 18.94 -24.72 -42.36
CA SER A 66 20.39 -24.46 -42.52
C SER A 66 20.91 -23.35 -41.61
N ASP A 67 20.04 -22.38 -41.32
CA ASP A 67 20.42 -21.16 -40.54
C ASP A 67 20.34 -21.42 -39.03
N ILE A 68 19.80 -22.59 -38.61
CA ILE A 68 19.61 -23.02 -37.22
C ILE A 68 20.27 -24.39 -36.99
N LYS A 69 21.42 -24.58 -37.59
CA LYS A 69 22.16 -25.83 -37.48
C LYS A 69 22.73 -26.07 -36.08
N ASP A 70 23.33 -25.03 -35.53
CA ASP A 70 23.88 -24.96 -34.18
C ASP A 70 23.65 -23.54 -33.62
N ILE A 71 23.87 -23.37 -32.32
CA ILE A 71 23.53 -22.11 -31.62
C ILE A 71 24.43 -20.95 -32.10
N ASP A 72 25.72 -21.21 -32.39
CA ASP A 72 26.66 -20.17 -32.81
C ASP A 72 26.31 -19.67 -34.21
N THR A 73 26.03 -20.59 -35.16
CA THR A 73 25.50 -20.24 -36.50
C THR A 73 24.19 -19.44 -36.41
N PHE A 74 23.28 -19.86 -35.52
CA PHE A 74 22.02 -19.13 -35.33
C PHE A 74 22.28 -17.71 -34.81
N LEU A 75 23.17 -17.50 -33.87
CA LEU A 75 23.49 -16.16 -33.33
C LEU A 75 24.16 -15.28 -34.39
N GLU A 76 24.98 -15.84 -35.27
CA GLU A 76 25.68 -15.09 -36.32
C GLU A 76 24.77 -14.71 -37.50
N VAL A 77 23.91 -15.60 -37.93
CA VAL A 77 23.13 -15.47 -39.19
C VAL A 77 21.64 -15.24 -38.90
N GLY A 78 21.11 -15.93 -37.90
CA GLY A 78 19.68 -15.98 -37.58
C GLY A 78 19.19 -14.97 -36.58
N MET A 79 20.08 -14.10 -36.02
CA MET A 79 19.69 -13.18 -34.95
C MET A 79 19.99 -11.72 -35.29
N PRO A 80 19.02 -10.95 -35.76
CA PRO A 80 19.20 -9.57 -36.21
C PRO A 80 19.23 -8.54 -35.05
N TYR A 81 19.44 -8.99 -33.82
CA TYR A 81 19.40 -8.15 -32.61
C TYR A 81 20.76 -8.15 -31.91
N THR A 82 21.17 -7.02 -31.32
CA THR A 82 22.53 -6.84 -30.82
C THR A 82 22.70 -7.22 -29.34
N GLU A 83 21.64 -7.05 -28.52
CA GLU A 83 21.70 -7.33 -27.09
C GLU A 83 21.21 -8.75 -26.80
N ILE A 84 22.10 -9.71 -27.10
CA ILE A 84 21.84 -11.16 -26.96
C ILE A 84 22.97 -11.83 -26.22
N GLU A 85 22.64 -12.86 -25.45
CA GLU A 85 23.58 -13.71 -24.75
C GLU A 85 23.08 -15.16 -24.78
N LYS A 86 24.00 -16.15 -24.86
CA LYS A 86 23.64 -17.55 -24.67
C LYS A 86 24.08 -18.03 -23.28
N ASN A 87 23.25 -18.86 -22.66
CA ASN A 87 23.54 -19.38 -21.33
C ASN A 87 22.92 -20.77 -21.12
N GLY A 88 23.71 -21.70 -20.58
CA GLY A 88 23.29 -23.07 -20.27
C GLY A 88 22.98 -23.29 -18.79
N HIS A 89 23.21 -22.29 -17.92
CA HIS A 89 23.02 -22.42 -16.49
C HIS A 89 21.71 -21.80 -16.00
N TYR A 90 20.81 -22.60 -15.46
CA TYR A 90 19.49 -22.15 -15.03
C TYR A 90 19.51 -20.95 -14.08
N ASP A 91 20.38 -20.96 -13.06
CA ASP A 91 20.40 -19.91 -12.03
C ASP A 91 20.75 -18.52 -12.63
N GLU A 92 21.55 -18.48 -13.68
CA GLU A 92 21.88 -17.25 -14.41
C GLU A 92 20.74 -16.82 -15.32
N VAL A 93 20.11 -17.78 -16.01
CA VAL A 93 18.93 -17.56 -16.86
C VAL A 93 17.74 -17.06 -16.03
N GLU A 94 17.46 -17.67 -14.87
CA GLU A 94 16.43 -17.20 -13.94
C GLU A 94 16.66 -15.74 -13.53
N LYS A 95 17.88 -15.40 -13.16
CA LYS A 95 18.25 -14.03 -12.76
C LYS A 95 18.07 -13.04 -13.92
N ALA A 96 18.46 -13.42 -15.14
CA ALA A 96 18.29 -12.60 -16.33
C ALA A 96 16.80 -12.42 -16.68
N PHE A 97 16.03 -13.51 -16.67
CA PHE A 97 14.59 -13.51 -16.90
C PHE A 97 13.84 -12.62 -15.88
N LEU A 98 14.08 -12.83 -14.59
CA LEU A 98 13.46 -12.02 -13.53
C LEU A 98 13.90 -10.55 -13.54
N SER A 99 14.97 -10.23 -14.27
CA SER A 99 15.33 -8.83 -14.57
C SER A 99 14.61 -8.26 -15.82
N GLY A 100 13.83 -9.09 -16.53
CA GLY A 100 13.00 -8.69 -17.66
C GLY A 100 13.52 -9.07 -19.04
N GLN A 101 14.61 -9.85 -19.13
CA GLN A 101 15.07 -10.38 -20.43
C GLN A 101 14.13 -11.47 -20.94
N THR A 102 13.97 -11.54 -22.25
CA THR A 102 13.24 -12.62 -22.90
C THR A 102 14.12 -13.87 -22.99
N VAL A 103 13.57 -15.02 -22.62
CA VAL A 103 14.27 -16.31 -22.74
C VAL A 103 13.73 -17.06 -23.96
N MET A 104 14.62 -17.52 -24.82
CA MET A 104 14.32 -18.32 -26.00
C MET A 104 15.02 -19.68 -25.89
N ILE A 105 14.25 -20.76 -25.89
CA ILE A 105 14.72 -22.15 -25.83
C ILE A 105 14.43 -22.82 -27.17
N ILE A 106 15.45 -23.40 -27.80
CA ILE A 106 15.33 -24.07 -29.11
C ILE A 106 15.60 -25.56 -28.92
N ASP A 107 14.76 -26.41 -29.52
CA ASP A 107 14.91 -27.85 -29.48
C ASP A 107 16.22 -28.30 -30.11
N GLY A 108 16.94 -29.18 -29.41
CA GLY A 108 18.26 -29.66 -29.84
C GLY A 108 19.46 -28.82 -29.36
N PHE A 109 19.23 -27.70 -28.65
CA PHE A 109 20.28 -26.88 -28.05
C PHE A 109 20.29 -27.07 -26.52
N ASP A 110 21.49 -27.16 -25.94
CA ASP A 110 21.72 -27.29 -24.50
C ASP A 110 21.99 -25.93 -23.80
N GLU A 111 21.88 -24.85 -24.54
CA GLU A 111 21.90 -23.46 -24.05
C GLU A 111 20.64 -22.74 -24.53
N CYS A 112 20.14 -21.80 -23.73
CA CYS A 112 19.08 -20.88 -24.14
C CYS A 112 19.66 -19.54 -24.60
N ILE A 113 18.87 -18.77 -25.33
CA ILE A 113 19.22 -17.43 -25.78
C ILE A 113 18.45 -16.41 -24.95
N LEU A 114 19.17 -15.47 -24.38
CA LEU A 114 18.66 -14.33 -23.64
C LEU A 114 18.63 -13.12 -24.56
N ILE A 115 17.48 -12.50 -24.71
CA ILE A 115 17.28 -11.33 -25.57
C ILE A 115 16.91 -10.14 -24.67
N ASP A 116 17.74 -9.12 -24.64
CA ASP A 116 17.47 -7.93 -23.82
C ASP A 116 16.68 -6.88 -24.58
N CYS A 117 15.39 -7.12 -24.78
CA CYS A 117 14.43 -6.20 -25.36
C CYS A 117 13.48 -5.59 -24.32
N ARG A 118 13.96 -5.41 -23.09
CA ARG A 118 13.14 -4.96 -21.97
C ARG A 118 12.91 -3.45 -22.01
N THR A 119 11.70 -3.06 -21.65
CA THR A 119 11.30 -1.70 -21.38
C THR A 119 10.61 -1.66 -20.03
N TYR A 120 11.20 -0.96 -19.06
CA TYR A 120 10.53 -0.80 -17.77
C TYR A 120 9.46 0.31 -17.85
N PRO A 121 8.34 0.17 -17.13
CA PRO A 121 7.40 1.26 -16.96
C PRO A 121 8.15 2.49 -16.43
N MET A 122 8.16 3.57 -17.21
CA MET A 122 8.85 4.81 -16.88
C MET A 122 7.89 5.98 -17.06
N ARG A 123 7.96 6.95 -16.21
CA ARG A 123 7.41 8.33 -16.23
C ARG A 123 6.00 8.63 -16.73
N SER A 124 5.24 7.72 -17.30
CA SER A 124 3.77 7.80 -17.32
C SER A 124 3.20 7.51 -15.91
N VAL A 125 4.02 6.88 -15.08
CA VAL A 125 3.77 6.61 -13.65
C VAL A 125 4.05 7.89 -12.88
N THR A 126 3.00 8.56 -12.41
CA THR A 126 3.07 9.80 -11.65
C THR A 126 3.43 9.55 -10.18
N GLU A 127 3.90 10.59 -9.49
CA GLU A 127 4.06 10.52 -8.03
C GLU A 127 2.68 10.33 -7.38
N PRO A 128 2.56 9.43 -6.38
CA PRO A 128 1.31 9.22 -5.64
C PRO A 128 0.72 10.53 -5.15
N TYR A 129 -0.60 10.67 -5.25
CA TYR A 129 -1.25 11.88 -4.78
C TYR A 129 -1.30 11.93 -3.25
N LYS A 130 -1.58 10.80 -2.63
CA LYS A 130 -1.80 10.64 -1.19
C LYS A 130 -0.54 10.21 -0.44
N ASP A 131 0.21 9.25 -0.96
CA ASP A 131 1.41 8.66 -0.34
C ASP A 131 2.70 9.39 -0.75
N LYS A 132 2.70 10.73 -0.78
CA LYS A 132 3.90 11.53 -1.09
C LYS A 132 4.97 11.33 -0.03
N VAL A 133 6.23 11.38 -0.46
CA VAL A 133 7.39 11.30 0.42
C VAL A 133 8.32 12.48 0.22
N LEU A 134 8.97 12.89 1.31
CA LEU A 134 9.99 13.95 1.26
C LEU A 134 11.25 13.47 0.54
N ARG A 135 11.56 12.18 0.65
CA ARG A 135 12.75 11.56 0.05
C ARG A 135 12.45 10.10 -0.32
N GLY A 136 12.96 9.62 -1.44
CA GLY A 136 12.82 8.23 -1.88
C GLY A 136 12.30 8.10 -3.29
N SER A 137 11.78 6.92 -3.62
CA SER A 137 11.15 6.64 -4.91
C SER A 137 9.89 7.48 -5.07
N ARG A 138 9.64 7.97 -6.28
CA ARG A 138 8.47 8.81 -6.59
C ARG A 138 7.50 8.13 -7.54
N ASP A 139 7.75 6.86 -7.87
CA ASP A 139 6.83 6.08 -8.67
C ASP A 139 5.63 5.66 -7.81
N GLY A 140 4.46 5.76 -8.36
CA GLY A 140 3.18 5.32 -7.80
C GLY A 140 2.55 4.24 -8.66
N PHE A 141 1.60 3.51 -8.08
CA PHE A 141 0.71 2.67 -8.86
C PHE A 141 -0.21 3.50 -9.74
N VAL A 142 -0.66 2.91 -10.83
CA VAL A 142 -1.56 3.50 -11.82
C VAL A 142 -2.82 2.63 -11.94
N GLU A 143 -3.77 3.06 -12.76
CA GLU A 143 -5.04 2.34 -12.95
C GLU A 143 -4.87 1.00 -13.69
N THR A 144 -3.79 0.81 -14.44
CA THR A 144 -3.54 -0.41 -15.23
C THR A 144 -2.85 -1.50 -14.40
N LEU A 145 -3.54 -2.62 -14.20
CA LEU A 145 -3.06 -3.72 -13.36
C LEU A 145 -1.74 -4.33 -13.85
N VAL A 146 -1.56 -4.52 -15.16
CA VAL A 146 -0.31 -5.05 -15.74
C VAL A 146 0.88 -4.13 -15.43
N CYS A 147 0.69 -2.81 -15.53
CA CYS A 147 1.73 -1.85 -15.17
C CYS A 147 2.10 -1.95 -13.68
N ASN A 148 1.10 -2.11 -12.81
CA ASN A 148 1.31 -2.26 -11.37
C ASN A 148 2.04 -3.57 -11.03
N ALA A 149 1.71 -4.67 -11.72
CA ALA A 149 2.40 -5.95 -11.61
C ALA A 149 3.88 -5.81 -12.01
N ALA A 150 4.15 -5.16 -13.13
CA ALA A 150 5.51 -4.88 -13.60
C ALA A 150 6.32 -4.03 -12.60
N LEU A 151 5.71 -3.00 -11.97
CA LEU A 151 6.36 -2.21 -10.93
C LEU A 151 6.77 -3.05 -9.71
N LEU A 152 5.95 -4.04 -9.30
CA LEU A 152 6.30 -4.96 -8.22
C LEU A 152 7.38 -5.97 -8.67
N ARG A 153 7.23 -6.58 -9.86
CA ARG A 153 8.19 -7.54 -10.41
C ARG A 153 9.59 -6.94 -10.55
N ARG A 154 9.70 -5.68 -10.94
CA ARG A 154 10.97 -4.94 -11.01
C ARG A 154 11.70 -4.87 -9.66
N ARG A 155 10.94 -4.79 -8.54
CA ARG A 155 11.48 -4.72 -7.18
C ARG A 155 11.74 -6.08 -6.55
N ILE A 156 10.98 -7.09 -6.95
CA ILE A 156 11.03 -8.44 -6.37
C ILE A 156 11.46 -9.41 -7.46
N ARG A 157 12.78 -9.64 -7.56
CA ARG A 157 13.41 -10.55 -8.51
C ARG A 157 13.65 -11.92 -7.84
N ASP A 158 12.55 -12.57 -7.46
CA ASP A 158 12.53 -13.86 -6.75
C ASP A 158 11.48 -14.75 -7.41
N SER A 159 11.83 -15.98 -7.81
CA SER A 159 10.90 -16.94 -8.42
C SER A 159 9.79 -17.43 -7.47
N ARG A 160 9.99 -17.22 -6.16
CA ARG A 160 8.95 -17.50 -5.15
C ARG A 160 7.87 -16.40 -5.05
N PHE A 161 8.07 -15.29 -5.72
CA PHE A 161 7.06 -14.24 -5.84
C PHE A 161 6.01 -14.67 -6.85
N SER A 162 4.77 -14.80 -6.41
CA SER A 162 3.62 -15.22 -7.20
C SER A 162 2.57 -14.12 -7.29
N MET A 163 1.90 -14.04 -8.44
CA MET A 163 0.82 -13.11 -8.75
C MET A 163 -0.31 -13.88 -9.42
N GLU A 164 -1.32 -14.29 -8.64
CA GLU A 164 -2.46 -15.06 -9.13
C GLU A 164 -3.60 -14.14 -9.53
N MET A 165 -4.19 -14.39 -10.70
CA MET A 165 -5.28 -13.59 -11.27
C MET A 165 -6.64 -14.20 -10.97
N TYR A 166 -7.57 -13.36 -10.52
CA TYR A 166 -8.97 -13.66 -10.28
C TYR A 166 -9.83 -12.64 -11.03
N THR A 167 -11.00 -13.05 -11.47
CA THR A 167 -11.98 -12.14 -12.09
C THR A 167 -13.21 -12.08 -11.19
N VAL A 168 -13.61 -10.87 -10.78
CA VAL A 168 -14.71 -10.62 -9.85
C VAL A 168 -15.79 -9.75 -10.49
N GLY A 169 -17.06 -10.08 -10.21
CA GLY A 169 -18.23 -9.41 -10.75
C GLY A 169 -18.79 -10.05 -12.01
N GLU A 170 -20.10 -10.27 -12.03
CA GLU A 170 -20.78 -10.93 -13.15
C GLU A 170 -20.70 -10.10 -14.44
N ARG A 171 -20.91 -8.79 -14.34
CA ARG A 171 -20.90 -7.86 -15.48
C ARG A 171 -19.59 -7.08 -15.60
N SER A 172 -19.01 -6.61 -14.48
CA SER A 172 -17.76 -5.85 -14.56
C SER A 172 -16.56 -6.72 -14.94
N ARG A 173 -16.55 -7.99 -14.54
CA ARG A 173 -15.46 -8.94 -14.77
C ARG A 173 -14.10 -8.31 -14.49
N THR A 174 -14.02 -7.63 -13.33
CA THR A 174 -12.84 -6.88 -12.93
C THR A 174 -11.71 -7.80 -12.52
N ASP A 175 -10.53 -7.59 -13.08
CA ASP A 175 -9.37 -8.40 -12.76
C ASP A 175 -8.78 -7.99 -11.40
N VAL A 176 -8.46 -9.00 -10.59
CA VAL A 176 -7.93 -8.88 -9.24
C VAL A 176 -6.71 -9.77 -9.12
N ALA A 177 -5.54 -9.19 -8.87
CA ALA A 177 -4.31 -9.94 -8.67
C ALA A 177 -3.99 -10.08 -7.18
N VAL A 178 -3.75 -11.32 -6.74
CA VAL A 178 -3.29 -11.66 -5.38
C VAL A 178 -1.80 -11.94 -5.44
N CYS A 179 -1.00 -11.07 -4.79
CA CYS A 179 0.45 -11.11 -4.82
C CYS A 179 1.02 -11.55 -3.47
N TYR A 180 1.96 -12.47 -3.47
CA TYR A 180 2.60 -12.99 -2.26
C TYR A 180 3.97 -13.60 -2.54
N ILE A 181 4.80 -13.77 -1.50
CA ILE A 181 6.04 -14.54 -1.56
C ILE A 181 5.81 -15.89 -0.88
N ASP A 182 5.96 -16.97 -1.61
CA ASP A 182 5.47 -18.31 -1.26
C ASP A 182 6.05 -18.89 0.03
N ASP A 183 7.32 -18.66 0.32
CA ASP A 183 8.00 -19.14 1.52
C ASP A 183 7.80 -18.23 2.75
N LYS A 184 7.16 -17.07 2.58
CA LYS A 184 6.92 -16.08 3.66
C LYS A 184 5.47 -15.95 4.06
N VAL A 185 4.56 -16.17 3.12
CA VAL A 185 3.14 -15.98 3.33
C VAL A 185 2.56 -17.03 4.30
N ASP A 186 1.63 -16.61 5.13
CA ASP A 186 0.80 -17.52 5.92
C ASP A 186 -0.19 -18.23 4.97
N LYS A 187 0.07 -19.51 4.67
CA LYS A 187 -0.71 -20.31 3.71
C LYS A 187 -2.19 -20.41 4.07
N LYS A 188 -2.54 -20.48 5.37
CA LYS A 188 -3.94 -20.50 5.81
C LYS A 188 -4.64 -19.17 5.54
N LEU A 189 -3.91 -18.07 5.69
CA LEU A 189 -4.45 -16.76 5.36
C LEU A 189 -4.61 -16.60 3.85
N LEU A 190 -3.64 -17.05 3.07
CA LEU A 190 -3.68 -17.03 1.61
C LEU A 190 -4.93 -17.78 1.10
N GLU A 191 -5.07 -19.06 1.45
CA GLU A 191 -6.23 -19.89 1.09
C GLU A 191 -7.56 -19.24 1.50
N ARG A 192 -7.59 -18.61 2.68
CA ARG A 192 -8.78 -17.88 3.12
C ARG A 192 -9.11 -16.67 2.24
N ILE A 193 -8.09 -15.92 1.80
CA ILE A 193 -8.27 -14.74 0.92
C ILE A 193 -8.73 -15.19 -0.47
N GLU A 194 -8.10 -16.22 -1.03
CA GLU A 194 -8.46 -16.81 -2.32
C GLU A 194 -9.92 -17.30 -2.33
N ASN A 195 -10.30 -18.05 -1.29
CA ASN A 195 -11.68 -18.50 -1.11
C ASN A 195 -12.67 -17.33 -0.94
N LEU A 196 -12.29 -16.29 -0.22
CA LEU A 196 -13.13 -15.09 -0.07
C LEU A 196 -13.33 -14.40 -1.42
N ILE A 197 -12.28 -14.16 -2.18
CA ILE A 197 -12.35 -13.51 -3.48
C ILE A 197 -13.18 -14.35 -4.45
N SER A 198 -12.93 -15.66 -4.52
CA SER A 198 -13.66 -16.59 -5.42
C SER A 198 -15.14 -16.74 -5.05
N SER A 199 -15.51 -16.46 -3.80
CA SER A 199 -16.90 -16.55 -3.32
C SER A 199 -17.69 -15.23 -3.43
N ILE A 200 -17.12 -14.19 -4.02
CA ILE A 200 -17.80 -12.91 -4.20
C ILE A 200 -18.80 -13.00 -5.34
N GLU A 201 -20.07 -12.91 -5.01
CA GLU A 201 -21.19 -12.85 -5.96
C GLU A 201 -21.75 -11.43 -5.96
N VAL A 202 -21.28 -10.60 -6.90
CA VAL A 202 -21.75 -9.22 -7.11
C VAL A 202 -21.88 -8.94 -8.59
N GLU A 203 -22.77 -8.03 -8.96
CA GLU A 203 -22.95 -7.63 -10.36
C GLU A 203 -21.69 -6.92 -10.89
N ALA A 204 -21.12 -5.99 -10.09
CA ALA A 204 -19.96 -5.20 -10.47
C ALA A 204 -19.19 -4.68 -9.24
N LEU A 205 -17.87 -4.53 -9.38
CA LEU A 205 -17.02 -3.78 -8.45
C LEU A 205 -17.00 -2.30 -8.88
N THR A 206 -17.99 -1.52 -8.46
CA THR A 206 -18.19 -0.15 -8.94
C THR A 206 -17.14 0.84 -8.47
N MET A 207 -16.60 0.64 -7.28
CA MET A 207 -15.51 1.44 -6.67
C MET A 207 -14.24 0.61 -6.48
N ASN A 208 -13.99 -0.29 -7.43
CA ASN A 208 -12.76 -1.07 -7.56
C ASN A 208 -12.32 -1.71 -6.23
N ILE A 209 -11.19 -1.26 -5.67
CA ILE A 209 -10.60 -1.81 -4.46
C ILE A 209 -11.49 -1.64 -3.22
N GLU A 210 -12.25 -0.55 -3.12
CA GLU A 210 -13.18 -0.32 -2.00
C GLU A 210 -14.37 -1.28 -2.05
N SER A 211 -14.94 -1.51 -3.25
CA SER A 211 -16.02 -2.51 -3.42
C SER A 211 -15.53 -3.92 -3.11
N LEU A 212 -14.29 -4.26 -3.48
CA LEU A 212 -13.68 -5.53 -3.11
C LEU A 212 -13.54 -5.64 -1.58
N ALA A 213 -13.05 -4.58 -0.93
CA ALA A 213 -12.89 -4.53 0.52
C ALA A 213 -14.23 -4.72 1.24
N GLU A 214 -15.29 -4.05 0.80
CA GLU A 214 -16.64 -4.23 1.36
C GLU A 214 -17.11 -5.69 1.27
N CYS A 215 -16.88 -6.34 0.13
CA CYS A 215 -17.22 -7.75 -0.06
C CYS A 215 -16.41 -8.67 0.85
N MET A 216 -15.11 -8.42 1.02
CA MET A 216 -14.23 -9.24 1.86
C MET A 216 -14.46 -9.07 3.36
N PHE A 217 -14.84 -7.87 3.81
CA PHE A 217 -15.01 -7.54 5.24
C PHE A 217 -16.47 -7.43 5.67
N LYS A 218 -17.35 -8.24 5.13
CA LYS A 218 -18.80 -8.28 5.45
C LYS A 218 -19.08 -8.17 6.96
N GLY A 219 -19.96 -7.24 7.35
CA GLY A 219 -20.41 -7.04 8.74
C GLY A 219 -19.40 -6.36 9.67
N LYS A 220 -18.26 -5.88 9.19
CA LYS A 220 -17.22 -5.25 10.03
C LYS A 220 -17.14 -3.73 9.88
N TRP A 221 -18.05 -3.12 9.16
CA TRP A 221 -18.07 -1.68 8.85
C TRP A 221 -18.43 -0.76 10.05
N ILE A 222 -19.04 -1.30 11.12
CA ILE A 222 -19.41 -0.52 12.33
C ILE A 222 -18.15 0.02 13.05
N ASN A 223 -17.03 -0.72 13.03
CA ASN A 223 -15.80 -0.26 13.62
C ASN A 223 -15.06 0.65 12.63
N PRO A 224 -14.83 1.95 12.97
CA PRO A 224 -14.25 2.93 12.03
C PRO A 224 -12.76 2.74 11.77
N PHE A 225 -12.07 1.87 12.51
CA PHE A 225 -10.65 1.62 12.28
C PHE A 225 -10.41 0.86 10.98
N PRO A 226 -9.39 1.26 10.19
CA PRO A 226 -9.07 0.59 8.93
C PRO A 226 -8.73 -0.88 9.14
N LYS A 227 -9.15 -1.73 8.20
CA LYS A 227 -9.01 -3.20 8.25
C LYS A 227 -7.80 -3.69 7.47
N TYR A 228 -7.31 -2.87 6.56
CA TYR A 228 -6.17 -3.12 5.68
C TYR A 228 -5.37 -1.83 5.52
N LYS A 229 -4.14 -1.96 5.09
CA LYS A 229 -3.33 -0.80 4.72
C LYS A 229 -3.50 -0.55 3.23
N TYR A 230 -3.86 0.67 2.91
CA TYR A 230 -3.95 1.18 1.56
C TYR A 230 -2.62 1.81 1.17
N SER A 231 -2.12 1.56 -0.02
CA SER A 231 -0.90 2.21 -0.50
C SER A 231 -0.90 2.40 -2.01
N GLU A 232 -0.51 3.60 -2.43
CA GLU A 232 -0.28 3.95 -3.82
C GLU A 232 1.18 3.72 -4.23
N ARG A 233 2.02 3.14 -3.32
CA ARG A 233 3.47 3.04 -3.47
C ARG A 233 3.95 1.61 -3.71
N PRO A 234 4.61 1.35 -4.87
CA PRO A 234 5.19 0.04 -5.15
C PRO A 234 6.32 -0.37 -4.19
N ASP A 235 7.09 0.58 -3.64
CA ASP A 235 8.14 0.28 -2.66
C ASP A 235 7.57 -0.17 -1.32
N THR A 236 6.50 0.45 -0.84
CA THR A 236 5.78 0.06 0.38
C THR A 236 5.14 -1.33 0.22
N ALA A 237 4.50 -1.59 -0.93
CA ALA A 237 3.91 -2.88 -1.23
C ALA A 237 4.97 -4.00 -1.31
N ALA A 238 6.10 -3.74 -1.99
CA ALA A 238 7.21 -4.70 -2.06
C ALA A 238 7.80 -4.99 -0.66
N ALA A 239 7.99 -3.97 0.18
CA ALA A 239 8.45 -4.15 1.56
C ALA A 239 7.49 -5.02 2.37
N ALA A 240 6.17 -4.81 2.23
CA ALA A 240 5.15 -5.61 2.89
C ALA A 240 5.18 -7.08 2.42
N LEU A 241 5.39 -7.34 1.14
CA LEU A 241 5.57 -8.69 0.58
C LEU A 241 6.80 -9.39 1.17
N PHE A 242 7.92 -8.67 1.33
CA PHE A 242 9.11 -9.21 1.99
C PHE A 242 8.89 -9.51 3.48
N ASP A 243 7.95 -8.86 4.13
CA ASP A 243 7.55 -9.15 5.51
C ASP A 243 6.51 -10.29 5.62
N GLY A 244 6.07 -10.87 4.48
CA GLY A 244 5.13 -11.99 4.40
C GLY A 244 3.65 -11.58 4.33
N ASN A 245 3.36 -10.32 4.05
CA ASN A 245 2.01 -9.85 3.78
C ASN A 245 1.57 -10.26 2.37
N ILE A 246 0.27 -10.23 2.16
CA ILE A 246 -0.39 -10.40 0.86
C ILE A 246 -0.75 -9.01 0.35
N VAL A 247 -0.49 -8.76 -0.92
CA VAL A 247 -0.86 -7.52 -1.61
C VAL A 247 -1.93 -7.86 -2.65
N ILE A 248 -3.06 -7.16 -2.61
CA ILE A 248 -4.14 -7.32 -3.57
C ILE A 248 -4.19 -6.07 -4.43
N MET A 249 -4.10 -6.27 -5.74
CA MET A 249 -4.27 -5.24 -6.77
C MET A 249 -5.60 -5.46 -7.47
N VAL A 250 -6.29 -4.39 -7.77
CA VAL A 250 -7.55 -4.42 -8.53
C VAL A 250 -7.36 -3.54 -9.76
N ASP A 251 -7.75 -4.05 -10.91
CA ASP A 251 -7.67 -3.27 -12.14
C ASP A 251 -8.50 -1.98 -12.03
N THR A 252 -8.07 -0.94 -12.73
CA THR A 252 -8.61 0.43 -12.66
C THR A 252 -8.43 1.12 -11.28
N SER A 253 -7.55 0.59 -10.40
CA SER A 253 -7.24 1.20 -9.11
C SER A 253 -5.77 1.63 -9.03
N PRO A 254 -5.45 2.91 -8.72
CA PRO A 254 -4.08 3.39 -8.57
C PRO A 254 -3.48 3.04 -7.20
N ALA A 255 -4.05 2.07 -6.49
CA ALA A 255 -3.57 1.67 -5.18
C ALA A 255 -3.79 0.20 -4.91
N VAL A 256 -3.11 -0.31 -3.90
CA VAL A 256 -3.16 -1.70 -3.49
C VAL A 256 -3.60 -1.86 -2.05
N MET A 257 -4.20 -3.01 -1.75
CA MET A 257 -4.58 -3.42 -0.41
C MET A 257 -3.51 -4.36 0.16
N ILE A 258 -2.99 -4.05 1.35
CA ILE A 258 -1.98 -4.85 2.05
C ILE A 258 -2.64 -5.54 3.24
N ILE A 259 -2.53 -6.87 3.32
CA ILE A 259 -3.15 -7.73 4.35
C ILE A 259 -2.12 -8.79 4.81
N PRO A 260 -2.09 -9.16 6.10
CA PRO A 260 -2.84 -8.58 7.23
C PRO A 260 -2.21 -7.26 7.69
N THR A 261 -3.01 -6.43 8.34
CA THR A 261 -2.55 -5.14 8.84
C THR A 261 -2.96 -4.96 10.30
N ASN A 262 -2.10 -4.36 11.11
CA ASN A 262 -2.36 -3.98 12.49
C ASN A 262 -2.30 -2.45 12.64
N VAL A 263 -2.64 -1.92 13.81
CA VAL A 263 -2.68 -0.47 14.05
C VAL A 263 -1.32 0.20 13.83
N PHE A 264 -0.21 -0.48 14.17
CA PHE A 264 1.13 0.05 13.99
C PHE A 264 1.52 0.15 12.52
N ASP A 265 1.08 -0.82 11.69
CA ASP A 265 1.34 -0.82 10.24
C ASP A 265 0.63 0.35 9.56
N ILE A 266 -0.55 0.74 10.07
CA ILE A 266 -1.31 1.87 9.53
C ILE A 266 -0.67 3.21 9.89
N ILE A 267 -0.09 3.34 11.08
CA ILE A 267 0.60 4.55 11.52
C ILE A 267 1.97 4.70 10.83
N GLU A 268 2.56 3.61 10.38
CA GLU A 268 3.88 3.58 9.75
C GLU A 268 3.84 4.10 8.30
N GLU A 269 4.74 5.02 7.96
CA GLU A 269 4.90 5.60 6.62
C GLU A 269 6.27 5.30 6.01
N ALA A 270 6.36 5.45 4.67
CA ALA A 270 7.59 5.25 3.92
C ALA A 270 8.72 6.19 4.35
N ASP A 271 8.39 7.42 4.73
CA ASP A 271 9.38 8.40 5.20
C ASP A 271 10.12 7.96 6.47
N ASP A 272 9.50 7.13 7.34
CA ASP A 272 10.19 6.56 8.50
C ASP A 272 11.45 5.78 8.10
N PHE A 273 11.46 5.19 6.88
CA PHE A 273 12.55 4.37 6.36
C PHE A 273 13.51 5.14 5.44
N ASN A 274 13.05 6.23 4.84
CA ASN A 274 13.83 7.03 3.91
C ASN A 274 14.86 7.93 4.63
N PHE A 275 14.68 8.17 5.93
CA PHE A 275 15.62 8.90 6.76
C PHE A 275 16.52 7.99 7.60
N SER A 276 17.50 8.58 8.27
CA SER A 276 18.36 7.84 9.21
C SER A 276 17.53 7.25 10.36
N PRO A 277 17.99 6.15 11.00
CA PRO A 277 17.24 5.51 12.09
C PRO A 277 16.81 6.45 13.22
N MET A 278 17.65 7.43 13.57
CA MET A 278 17.34 8.41 14.60
C MET A 278 16.18 9.33 14.17
N ILE A 279 16.25 9.90 12.97
CA ILE A 279 15.23 10.80 12.43
C ILE A 279 13.93 10.03 12.19
N GLY A 280 13.99 8.84 11.58
CA GLY A 280 12.80 8.01 11.36
C GLY A 280 12.12 7.60 12.67
N THR A 281 12.90 7.32 13.72
CA THR A 281 12.35 7.08 15.07
C THR A 281 11.66 8.33 15.63
N TYR A 282 12.27 9.51 15.50
CA TYR A 282 11.66 10.76 15.94
C TYR A 282 10.33 11.04 15.24
N ILE A 283 10.29 10.92 13.89
CA ILE A 283 9.06 11.13 13.10
C ILE A 283 7.96 10.16 13.55
N ARG A 284 8.30 8.88 13.75
CA ARG A 284 7.36 7.85 14.21
C ARG A 284 6.82 8.14 15.62
N LEU A 285 7.69 8.51 16.56
CA LEU A 285 7.27 8.89 17.92
C LEU A 285 6.40 10.15 17.91
N SER A 286 6.74 11.16 17.10
CA SER A 286 5.92 12.35 16.91
C SER A 286 4.51 11.99 16.40
N ARG A 287 4.40 11.05 15.45
CA ARG A 287 3.11 10.59 14.92
C ARG A 287 2.27 9.88 16.00
N PHE A 288 2.88 9.02 16.83
CA PHE A 288 2.19 8.45 18.00
C PHE A 288 1.71 9.51 18.98
N PHE A 289 2.54 10.51 19.26
CA PHE A 289 2.19 11.63 20.12
C PHE A 289 0.99 12.40 19.56
N PHE A 290 1.00 12.77 18.28
CA PHE A 290 -0.12 13.43 17.62
C PHE A 290 -1.38 12.57 17.59
N THR A 291 -1.27 11.25 17.42
CA THR A 291 -2.41 10.33 17.51
C THR A 291 -3.09 10.43 18.89
N LEU A 292 -2.34 10.38 19.97
CA LEU A 292 -2.88 10.51 21.32
C LEU A 292 -3.46 11.91 21.57
N LEU A 293 -2.75 12.94 21.12
CA LEU A 293 -3.18 14.33 21.25
C LEU A 293 -4.50 14.59 20.50
N THR A 294 -4.65 14.03 19.30
CA THR A 294 -5.88 14.14 18.51
C THR A 294 -7.11 13.59 19.23
N VAL A 295 -6.95 12.53 20.03
CA VAL A 295 -8.07 11.91 20.76
C VAL A 295 -8.40 12.61 22.06
N PHE A 296 -7.36 13.07 22.80
CA PHE A 296 -7.53 13.45 24.21
C PHE A 296 -7.39 14.95 24.48
N LEU A 297 -6.77 15.75 23.59
CA LEU A 297 -6.51 17.16 23.89
C LEU A 297 -7.76 17.95 24.19
N THR A 298 -8.73 17.97 23.29
CA THR A 298 -9.96 18.76 23.49
C THR A 298 -10.88 18.21 24.60
N PRO A 299 -11.05 16.87 24.79
CA PRO A 299 -11.80 16.35 25.94
C PRO A 299 -11.14 16.67 27.29
N VAL A 300 -9.82 16.57 27.39
CA VAL A 300 -9.09 16.94 28.63
C VAL A 300 -9.20 18.43 28.88
N TRP A 301 -9.03 19.26 27.85
CA TRP A 301 -9.19 20.70 27.97
C TRP A 301 -10.61 21.09 28.40
N LEU A 302 -11.65 20.51 27.78
CA LEU A 302 -13.06 20.73 28.18
C LEU A 302 -13.29 20.35 29.65
N LEU A 303 -12.67 19.29 30.13
CA LEU A 303 -12.76 18.88 31.53
C LEU A 303 -12.11 19.89 32.47
N LEU A 304 -10.94 20.43 32.09
CA LEU A 304 -10.22 21.44 32.86
C LEU A 304 -10.99 22.78 32.86
N GLU A 305 -11.53 23.18 31.72
CA GLU A 305 -12.36 24.38 31.58
C GLU A 305 -13.63 24.32 32.45
N SER A 306 -14.25 23.15 32.50
CA SER A 306 -15.42 22.91 33.37
C SER A 306 -15.07 22.86 34.88
N ASN A 307 -13.77 22.80 35.23
CA ASN A 307 -13.29 22.72 36.61
C ASN A 307 -12.05 23.58 36.83
N PRO A 308 -12.15 24.91 36.73
CA PRO A 308 -10.98 25.82 36.82
C PRO A 308 -10.16 25.68 38.10
N GLN A 309 -10.78 25.20 39.19
CA GLN A 309 -10.11 24.97 40.49
C GLN A 309 -9.03 23.88 40.45
N TRP A 310 -8.99 23.04 39.38
CA TRP A 310 -7.93 22.02 39.23
C TRP A 310 -6.74 22.54 38.43
N VAL A 311 -6.87 23.70 37.80
CA VAL A 311 -5.81 24.28 36.98
C VAL A 311 -4.85 25.06 37.88
N PRO A 312 -3.57 24.68 37.98
CA PRO A 312 -2.58 25.42 38.74
C PRO A 312 -2.42 26.85 38.18
N GLU A 313 -1.97 27.81 39.01
CA GLU A 313 -1.86 29.19 38.59
C GLU A 313 -0.94 29.41 37.37
N TRP A 314 0.13 28.65 37.26
CA TRP A 314 1.08 28.73 36.16
C TRP A 314 0.50 28.16 34.83
N LEU A 315 -0.62 27.44 34.87
CA LEU A 315 -1.33 26.92 33.71
C LEU A 315 -2.66 27.66 33.41
N LYS A 316 -2.99 28.71 34.15
CA LYS A 316 -4.25 29.46 33.95
C LYS A 316 -4.43 30.00 32.52
N PHE A 317 -3.34 30.18 31.78
CA PHE A 317 -3.36 30.64 30.40
C PHE A 317 -4.01 29.60 29.43
N ILE A 318 -4.27 28.38 29.87
CA ILE A 318 -4.95 27.35 29.04
C ILE A 318 -6.50 27.46 29.12
N THR A 319 -7.01 28.16 30.13
CA THR A 319 -8.44 28.35 30.34
C THR A 319 -8.91 29.63 29.64
N ILE A 320 -10.21 29.68 29.33
CA ILE A 320 -10.82 30.84 28.70
C ILE A 320 -10.79 32.01 29.67
N SER A 321 -10.29 33.15 29.20
CA SER A 321 -10.21 34.38 29.97
C SER A 321 -11.29 35.40 29.62
N GLU A 322 -11.97 35.21 28.49
CA GLU A 322 -13.02 36.07 27.96
C GLU A 322 -14.41 35.53 28.33
N ASP A 323 -15.43 36.36 28.14
CA ASP A 323 -16.83 35.93 28.35
C ASP A 323 -17.23 34.84 27.40
N ILE A 324 -17.84 33.77 27.92
CA ILE A 324 -18.31 32.64 27.14
C ILE A 324 -19.75 32.91 26.68
N THR A 325 -19.92 33.31 25.43
CA THR A 325 -21.22 33.56 24.82
C THR A 325 -21.90 32.26 24.37
N VAL A 326 -21.16 31.39 23.75
CA VAL A 326 -21.62 30.07 23.27
C VAL A 326 -20.99 28.98 24.14
N PRO A 327 -21.75 27.98 24.64
CA PRO A 327 -21.17 26.90 25.44
C PRO A 327 -19.97 26.22 24.73
N VAL A 328 -18.87 26.01 25.45
CA VAL A 328 -17.59 25.51 24.89
C VAL A 328 -17.78 24.21 24.11
N ILE A 329 -18.59 23.28 24.60
CA ILE A 329 -18.88 22.03 23.88
C ILE A 329 -19.50 22.29 22.51
N LEU A 330 -20.40 23.27 22.42
CA LEU A 330 -21.05 23.61 21.14
C LEU A 330 -20.06 24.28 20.18
N GLN A 331 -19.17 25.15 20.71
CA GLN A 331 -18.07 25.71 19.91
C GLN A 331 -17.21 24.62 19.30
N LEU A 332 -16.81 23.61 20.10
CA LEU A 332 -15.99 22.48 19.62
C LEU A 332 -16.71 21.67 18.54
N PHE A 333 -18.03 21.38 18.68
CA PHE A 333 -18.79 20.67 17.65
C PHE A 333 -18.95 21.47 16.36
N ILE A 334 -19.22 22.78 16.46
CA ILE A 334 -19.33 23.63 15.27
C ILE A 334 -17.97 23.69 14.55
N LEU A 335 -16.87 23.79 15.29
CA LEU A 335 -15.52 23.78 14.71
C LEU A 335 -15.16 22.45 14.05
N GLU A 336 -15.56 21.30 14.64
CA GLU A 336 -15.42 19.98 14.01
C GLU A 336 -16.12 19.92 12.65
N LEU A 337 -17.34 20.45 12.59
CA LEU A 337 -18.12 20.50 11.34
C LEU A 337 -17.54 21.50 10.34
N ALA A 338 -17.07 22.67 10.81
CA ALA A 338 -16.45 23.68 9.98
C ALA A 338 -15.16 23.15 9.33
N VAL A 339 -14.32 22.45 10.08
CA VAL A 339 -13.10 21.82 9.55
C VAL A 339 -13.42 20.78 8.47
N ASP A 340 -14.45 19.94 8.67
CA ASP A 340 -14.89 18.99 7.63
C ASP A 340 -15.44 19.71 6.41
N GLY A 341 -16.22 20.77 6.62
CA GLY A 341 -16.73 21.61 5.52
C GLY A 341 -15.61 22.22 4.69
N LEU A 342 -14.56 22.74 5.36
CA LEU A 342 -13.37 23.26 4.67
C LEU A 342 -12.61 22.18 3.90
N LYS A 343 -12.51 20.98 4.45
CA LYS A 343 -11.89 19.83 3.77
C LYS A 343 -12.66 19.43 2.51
N LEU A 344 -14.00 19.31 2.61
CA LEU A 344 -14.85 19.01 1.47
C LEU A 344 -14.79 20.12 0.41
N ALA A 345 -14.80 21.38 0.83
CA ALA A 345 -14.63 22.51 -0.07
C ALA A 345 -13.27 22.47 -0.79
N ALA A 346 -12.17 22.15 -0.08
CA ALA A 346 -10.84 22.06 -0.67
C ALA A 346 -10.74 20.98 -1.74
N VAL A 347 -11.38 19.82 -1.55
CA VAL A 347 -11.42 18.72 -2.55
C VAL A 347 -12.18 19.12 -3.80
N ASN A 348 -13.29 19.87 -3.65
CA ASN A 348 -14.16 20.26 -4.77
C ASN A 348 -13.73 21.57 -5.45
N THR A 349 -12.71 22.26 -4.93
CA THR A 349 -12.28 23.55 -5.44
C THR A 349 -11.13 23.38 -6.45
N PRO A 350 -11.24 23.97 -7.67
CA PRO A 350 -10.11 23.99 -8.59
C PRO A 350 -8.88 24.62 -7.95
N GLY A 351 -7.68 24.06 -8.27
CA GLY A 351 -6.41 24.45 -7.63
C GLY A 351 -6.12 25.97 -7.64
N MET A 352 -6.61 26.72 -8.65
CA MET A 352 -6.46 28.17 -8.71
C MET A 352 -7.23 28.93 -7.62
N LEU A 353 -8.31 28.34 -7.09
CA LEU A 353 -9.15 28.95 -6.06
C LEU A 353 -8.85 28.43 -4.64
N SER A 354 -8.00 27.43 -4.49
CA SER A 354 -7.68 26.83 -3.19
C SER A 354 -7.02 27.82 -2.24
N THR A 355 -6.10 28.65 -2.73
CA THR A 355 -5.42 29.68 -1.92
C THR A 355 -6.39 30.79 -1.47
N PRO A 356 -7.20 31.40 -2.36
CA PRO A 356 -8.23 32.37 -1.93
C PRO A 356 -9.22 31.79 -0.91
N LEU A 357 -9.67 30.54 -1.11
CA LEU A 357 -10.57 29.87 -0.17
C LEU A 357 -9.92 29.68 1.20
N SER A 358 -8.65 29.29 1.25
CA SER A 358 -7.93 29.12 2.51
C SER A 358 -7.78 30.44 3.29
N ILE A 359 -7.50 31.54 2.58
CA ILE A 359 -7.40 32.87 3.18
C ILE A 359 -8.77 33.31 3.71
N LEU A 360 -9.84 33.17 2.91
CA LEU A 360 -11.19 33.51 3.32
C LEU A 360 -11.63 32.70 4.55
N ALA A 361 -11.35 31.38 4.55
CA ALA A 361 -11.64 30.51 5.68
C ALA A 361 -10.89 30.96 6.95
N GLY A 362 -9.61 31.33 6.83
CA GLY A 362 -8.81 31.82 7.94
C GLY A 362 -9.38 33.13 8.56
N ILE A 363 -9.81 34.05 7.72
CA ILE A 363 -10.43 35.31 8.15
C ILE A 363 -11.81 35.08 8.76
N VAL A 364 -12.70 34.35 8.06
CA VAL A 364 -14.09 34.17 8.49
C VAL A 364 -14.18 33.29 9.74
N VAL A 365 -13.53 32.12 9.75
CA VAL A 365 -13.62 31.18 10.87
C VAL A 365 -12.66 31.55 12.00
N GLY A 366 -11.56 32.25 11.70
CA GLY A 366 -10.60 32.72 12.70
C GLY A 366 -10.99 34.07 13.31
N GLU A 367 -10.75 35.14 12.57
CA GLU A 367 -10.81 36.50 13.09
C GLU A 367 -12.26 36.96 13.38
N TYR A 368 -13.13 36.93 12.37
CA TYR A 368 -14.51 37.42 12.54
C TYR A 368 -15.36 36.56 13.47
N ALA A 369 -15.11 35.26 13.55
CA ALA A 369 -15.88 34.39 14.44
C ALA A 369 -15.54 34.60 15.92
N VAL A 370 -14.31 35.03 16.24
CA VAL A 370 -13.90 35.45 17.59
C VAL A 370 -14.44 36.85 17.89
N GLU A 371 -14.24 37.83 17.01
CA GLU A 371 -14.73 39.19 17.21
C GLU A 371 -16.25 39.24 17.40
N SER A 372 -17.00 38.37 16.71
CA SER A 372 -18.47 38.29 16.85
C SER A 372 -18.94 37.48 18.06
N GLY A 373 -18.03 36.92 18.87
CA GLY A 373 -18.32 36.16 20.07
C GLY A 373 -18.86 34.75 19.83
N TRP A 374 -18.72 34.20 18.62
CA TRP A 374 -19.10 32.80 18.33
C TRP A 374 -18.11 31.79 18.93
N PHE A 375 -16.82 32.12 18.92
CA PHE A 375 -15.77 31.25 19.44
C PHE A 375 -14.84 32.04 20.35
N ASN A 376 -14.34 31.37 21.38
CA ASN A 376 -13.22 31.85 22.16
C ASN A 376 -11.90 31.47 21.47
N SER A 377 -10.87 32.30 21.63
CA SER A 377 -9.54 32.10 21.02
C SER A 377 -8.92 30.75 21.36
N GLU A 378 -9.11 30.30 22.60
CA GLU A 378 -8.61 29.01 23.10
C GLU A 378 -9.30 27.83 22.42
N SER A 379 -10.63 27.89 22.18
CA SER A 379 -11.37 26.86 21.46
C SER A 379 -10.82 26.66 20.05
N LEU A 380 -10.56 27.76 19.34
CA LEU A 380 -9.92 27.74 18.02
C LEU A 380 -8.52 27.17 18.05
N LEU A 381 -7.69 27.58 19.02
CA LEU A 381 -6.31 27.12 19.18
C LEU A 381 -6.26 25.60 19.35
N TYR A 382 -7.05 25.04 20.29
CA TYR A 382 -7.04 23.60 20.54
C TYR A 382 -7.62 22.80 19.38
N MET A 383 -8.64 23.31 18.70
CA MET A 383 -9.16 22.69 17.50
C MET A 383 -8.17 22.74 16.34
N ALA A 384 -7.41 23.83 16.17
CA ALA A 384 -6.35 23.91 15.18
C ALA A 384 -5.27 22.85 15.41
N VAL A 385 -4.78 22.72 16.65
CA VAL A 385 -3.77 21.69 17.01
C VAL A 385 -4.27 20.28 16.73
N VAL A 386 -5.52 19.98 17.09
CA VAL A 386 -6.13 18.68 16.87
C VAL A 386 -6.35 18.41 15.37
N THR A 387 -6.69 19.44 14.60
CA THR A 387 -6.86 19.36 13.14
C THR A 387 -5.52 19.02 12.47
N VAL A 388 -4.43 19.70 12.87
CA VAL A 388 -3.08 19.36 12.40
C VAL A 388 -2.73 17.92 12.76
N GLY A 389 -3.05 17.48 13.98
CA GLY A 389 -2.86 16.09 14.40
C GLY A 389 -3.67 15.09 13.59
N THR A 390 -4.88 15.44 13.17
CA THR A 390 -5.72 14.60 12.30
C THR A 390 -5.14 14.49 10.89
N TYR A 391 -4.62 15.58 10.32
CA TYR A 391 -3.99 15.59 9.00
C TYR A 391 -2.60 14.96 8.97
N SER A 392 -1.93 14.85 10.11
CA SER A 392 -0.64 14.16 10.22
C SER A 392 -0.74 12.64 10.25
N GLN A 393 -1.97 12.07 10.20
CA GLN A 393 -2.16 10.62 10.15
C GLN A 393 -1.86 10.07 8.76
N ALA A 394 -1.19 8.92 8.70
CA ALA A 394 -0.85 8.22 7.47
C ALA A 394 -2.09 7.74 6.68
N SER A 395 -3.19 7.45 7.37
CA SER A 395 -4.47 7.03 6.77
C SER A 395 -5.57 8.03 7.09
N PHE A 396 -6.37 8.41 6.08
CA PHE A 396 -7.56 9.23 6.28
C PHE A 396 -8.61 8.54 7.14
N GLU A 397 -8.81 7.24 6.95
CA GLU A 397 -9.76 6.44 7.75
C GLU A 397 -9.34 6.43 9.22
N MET A 398 -8.03 6.30 9.49
CA MET A 398 -7.48 6.42 10.84
C MET A 398 -7.79 7.80 11.43
N GLY A 399 -7.61 8.88 10.66
CA GLY A 399 -7.94 10.24 11.06
C GLY A 399 -9.42 10.38 11.45
N TYR A 400 -10.35 9.84 10.66
CA TYR A 400 -11.78 9.83 10.98
C TYR A 400 -12.11 8.94 12.18
N ALA A 401 -11.48 7.77 12.31
CA ALA A 401 -11.67 6.90 13.48
C ALA A 401 -11.29 7.63 14.78
N LEU A 402 -10.15 8.32 14.80
CA LEU A 402 -9.72 9.13 15.94
C LEU A 402 -10.68 10.29 16.22
N LYS A 403 -11.21 10.95 15.17
CA LYS A 403 -12.22 11.99 15.28
C LYS A 403 -13.51 11.49 15.92
N PHE A 404 -14.04 10.34 15.49
CA PHE A 404 -15.23 9.75 16.09
C PHE A 404 -15.04 9.43 17.57
N ILE A 405 -13.88 8.87 17.95
CA ILE A 405 -13.55 8.64 19.35
C ILE A 405 -13.50 9.94 20.13
N ARG A 406 -12.90 11.01 19.57
CA ARG A 406 -12.83 12.33 20.19
C ARG A 406 -14.24 12.91 20.43
N ILE A 407 -15.13 12.84 19.45
CA ILE A 407 -16.53 13.29 19.56
C ILE A 407 -17.24 12.55 20.70
N VAL A 408 -17.11 11.22 20.76
CA VAL A 408 -17.68 10.43 21.86
C VAL A 408 -17.08 10.83 23.20
N ASN A 409 -15.76 11.04 23.28
CA ASN A 409 -15.09 11.51 24.48
C ASN A 409 -15.61 12.88 24.94
N LEU A 410 -15.79 13.83 24.02
CA LEU A 410 -16.36 15.15 24.34
C LEU A 410 -17.75 15.05 24.95
N ILE A 411 -18.61 14.22 24.35
CA ILE A 411 -19.97 13.97 24.88
C ILE A 411 -19.89 13.36 26.29
N LEU A 412 -19.08 12.32 26.47
CA LEU A 412 -18.95 11.66 27.77
C LEU A 412 -18.38 12.59 28.84
N VAL A 413 -17.39 13.40 28.49
CA VAL A 413 -16.81 14.40 29.41
C VAL A 413 -17.84 15.47 29.79
N GLN A 414 -18.62 15.96 28.85
CA GLN A 414 -19.66 16.96 29.12
C GLN A 414 -20.69 16.48 30.15
N PHE A 415 -21.14 15.23 30.04
CA PHE A 415 -22.19 14.70 30.92
C PHE A 415 -21.66 14.07 32.20
N PHE A 416 -20.50 13.44 32.18
CA PHE A 416 -19.97 12.62 33.29
C PHE A 416 -18.61 13.12 33.85
N GLY A 417 -18.08 14.22 33.35
CA GLY A 417 -16.82 14.82 33.82
C GLY A 417 -15.65 13.83 33.75
N ARG A 418 -14.95 13.61 34.88
CA ARG A 418 -13.78 12.69 34.99
C ARG A 418 -14.13 11.24 34.65
N ILE A 419 -15.33 10.78 35.10
CA ILE A 419 -15.80 9.41 34.80
C ILE A 419 -16.02 9.29 33.31
N GLY A 420 -16.54 10.34 32.65
CA GLY A 420 -16.71 10.40 31.20
C GLY A 420 -15.40 10.26 30.45
N LEU A 421 -14.33 10.94 30.88
CA LEU A 421 -13.00 10.82 30.26
C LEU A 421 -12.44 9.40 30.39
N LEU A 422 -12.57 8.78 31.54
CA LEU A 422 -12.12 7.39 31.76
C LEU A 422 -12.96 6.41 30.91
N ALA A 423 -14.28 6.59 30.88
CA ALA A 423 -15.17 5.75 30.04
C ALA A 423 -14.84 5.89 28.55
N GLY A 424 -14.54 7.11 28.09
CA GLY A 424 -14.14 7.36 26.72
C GLY A 424 -12.75 6.77 26.36
N ALA A 425 -11.81 6.81 27.29
CA ALA A 425 -10.52 6.15 27.12
C ALA A 425 -10.67 4.62 27.02
N ILE A 426 -11.50 4.03 27.88
CA ILE A 426 -11.82 2.60 27.84
C ILE A 426 -12.53 2.26 26.51
N PHE A 427 -13.49 3.07 26.09
CA PHE A 427 -14.18 2.91 24.81
C PHE A 427 -13.20 2.91 23.62
N ALA A 428 -12.24 3.84 23.59
CA ALA A 428 -11.21 3.88 22.56
C ALA A 428 -10.37 2.58 22.55
N ILE A 429 -9.92 2.12 23.71
CA ILE A 429 -9.16 0.87 23.84
C ILE A 429 -10.00 -0.32 23.38
N VAL A 430 -11.25 -0.39 23.78
CA VAL A 430 -12.17 -1.47 23.38
C VAL A 430 -12.34 -1.49 21.87
N LEU A 431 -12.60 -0.36 21.22
CA LEU A 431 -12.74 -0.29 19.76
C LEU A 431 -11.50 -0.81 19.02
N VAL A 432 -10.30 -0.44 19.49
CA VAL A 432 -9.04 -0.91 18.89
C VAL A 432 -8.84 -2.41 19.13
N CYS A 433 -9.09 -2.89 20.36
CA CYS A 433 -8.91 -4.30 20.73
C CYS A 433 -9.90 -5.25 20.02
N PHE A 434 -11.15 -4.81 19.83
CA PHE A 434 -12.19 -5.60 19.15
C PHE A 434 -12.11 -5.53 17.63
N ASN A 435 -11.24 -4.67 17.07
CA ASN A 435 -10.96 -4.68 15.65
C ASN A 435 -10.05 -5.88 15.32
N ARG A 436 -10.63 -6.93 14.72
CA ARG A 436 -9.87 -8.12 14.32
C ARG A 436 -9.41 -8.01 12.88
N THR A 437 -8.16 -8.39 12.64
CA THR A 437 -7.61 -8.52 11.29
C THR A 437 -8.29 -9.69 10.56
N ILE A 438 -8.17 -9.74 9.24
CA ILE A 438 -8.70 -10.85 8.41
C ILE A 438 -8.01 -12.18 8.77
N SER A 439 -6.75 -12.13 9.22
CA SER A 439 -6.01 -13.29 9.70
C SER A 439 -6.52 -13.85 11.05
N GLY A 440 -7.45 -13.15 11.72
CA GLY A 440 -7.91 -13.48 13.07
C GLY A 440 -6.91 -13.08 14.18
N LYS A 441 -5.74 -12.56 13.83
CA LYS A 441 -4.77 -12.05 14.81
C LYS A 441 -5.27 -10.73 15.40
N SER A 442 -4.75 -10.38 16.59
CA SER A 442 -5.10 -9.13 17.26
C SER A 442 -4.66 -7.90 16.44
N TYR A 443 -5.52 -6.91 16.32
CA TYR A 443 -5.23 -5.65 15.66
C TYR A 443 -4.15 -4.83 16.38
N ILE A 444 -3.98 -5.04 17.68
CA ILE A 444 -2.94 -4.40 18.52
C ILE A 444 -1.66 -5.23 18.64
N TYR A 445 -1.50 -6.28 17.81
CA TYR A 445 -0.21 -6.97 17.73
C TYR A 445 0.89 -5.96 17.35
N PRO A 446 2.06 -5.98 17.99
CA PRO A 446 2.65 -6.96 18.92
C PRO A 446 2.44 -6.68 20.43
N VAL A 447 1.44 -5.89 20.81
CA VAL A 447 1.11 -5.65 22.23
C VAL A 447 0.35 -6.85 22.82
N VAL A 448 -0.60 -7.41 22.04
CA VAL A 448 -1.35 -8.60 22.45
C VAL A 448 -1.44 -9.58 21.26
N PRO A 449 -0.86 -10.79 21.37
CA PRO A 449 0.10 -11.22 22.40
C PRO A 449 1.39 -10.42 22.37
N PHE A 450 2.03 -10.24 23.52
CA PHE A 450 3.21 -9.39 23.62
C PHE A 450 4.44 -10.04 22.98
N ASN A 451 5.04 -9.33 22.01
CA ASN A 451 6.30 -9.70 21.39
C ASN A 451 7.27 -8.51 21.48
N SER A 452 8.22 -8.59 22.41
CA SER A 452 9.17 -7.51 22.72
C SER A 452 10.03 -7.09 21.51
N GLN A 453 10.47 -8.06 20.70
CA GLN A 453 11.30 -7.79 19.52
C GLN A 453 10.52 -7.01 18.46
N MET A 454 9.31 -7.49 18.13
CA MET A 454 8.43 -6.84 17.15
C MET A 454 7.94 -5.50 17.68
N PHE A 455 7.63 -5.38 18.97
CA PHE A 455 7.23 -4.12 19.58
C PHE A 455 8.31 -3.06 19.45
N LYS A 456 9.58 -3.40 19.78
CA LYS A 456 10.71 -2.49 19.56
C LYS A 456 10.84 -2.05 18.12
N ARG A 457 10.64 -2.95 17.15
CA ARG A 457 10.71 -2.65 15.71
C ARG A 457 9.57 -1.72 15.24
N LYS A 458 8.39 -1.85 15.85
CA LYS A 458 7.24 -1.00 15.51
C LYS A 458 7.33 0.40 16.13
N ILE A 459 7.99 0.54 17.27
CA ILE A 459 8.21 1.86 17.92
C ILE A 459 9.49 2.53 17.41
N LEU A 460 10.58 1.77 17.32
CA LEU A 460 11.89 2.27 16.91
C LEU A 460 12.25 1.82 15.51
N ARG A 461 12.78 2.74 14.72
CA ARG A 461 13.34 2.43 13.40
C ARG A 461 14.67 1.70 13.57
N VAL A 462 14.69 0.38 13.35
CA VAL A 462 15.89 -0.46 13.47
C VAL A 462 16.71 -0.39 12.18
N ARG A 463 18.04 -0.29 12.30
CA ARG A 463 18.98 -0.23 11.17
C ARG A 463 19.04 -1.57 10.41
N LEU A 464 19.10 -1.52 9.08
CA LEU A 464 19.48 -2.66 8.24
C LEU A 464 21.03 -2.78 8.18
N PRO A 465 21.63 -3.98 8.04
CA PRO A 465 20.97 -5.28 8.06
C PRO A 465 20.71 -5.77 9.50
N HIS A 466 19.56 -6.36 9.72
CA HIS A 466 19.30 -7.11 10.93
C HIS A 466 18.82 -8.51 10.56
N LYS A 467 19.47 -9.53 11.10
CA LYS A 467 19.00 -10.92 10.93
C LYS A 467 17.80 -11.14 11.84
N ILE A 468 16.66 -11.46 11.26
CA ILE A 468 15.55 -12.02 12.02
C ILE A 468 15.96 -13.46 12.33
N LYS A 469 16.21 -13.77 13.61
CA LYS A 469 16.20 -15.17 14.03
C LYS A 469 14.72 -15.56 14.09
N ASN A 470 14.27 -16.29 13.08
CA ASN A 470 13.01 -17.01 13.17
C ASN A 470 13.20 -18.09 14.22
N ASN A 471 12.56 -17.92 15.38
CA ASN A 471 12.35 -19.00 16.34
C ASN A 471 11.02 -19.66 16.04
#